data_719bdf3dedac8cdab39cd69ee1496006
#
_entry.id   719bdf3dedac8cdab39cd69ee1496006
#
_cell.length_a   1.000
_cell.length_b   1.000
_cell.length_c   1.000
_cell.angle_alpha   90.00
_cell.angle_beta   90.00
_cell.angle_gamma   90.00
#
_symmetry.space_group_name_H-M   'P 1'
#
loop_
_entity.id
_entity.type
_entity.pdbx_description
1 polymer ?
#
loop_
_entity_poly.entity_id
_entity_poly.type
_entity_poly.pdbx_seq_one_letter_code
_entity_poly.pdbx_strand_id
1 'polypeptide(L)'
;MKKNITYIFIFVFSAILFSCNDDFLEKAPLDELTDANFWESELQVKNAANGCYWTLIGKDMMINISEGLSDNALWYTLSGWRQVGSGLYGSDFSTLDGRYKDAYKQLRRCNYFLANYKRAEGIVDSKKLEQYAGEVRFLRVFIYYYLTCFWGDVPFITEPLPPGDERLFDARTPRSEIVDFMLEELDAAAKTLPRYIEPATTSFGRISGAAAKAMESRVALQNERWTVAKAACEALMPGGEYAYHELYTTGRPNQDYFDLFTFEGRASRKAGNKEAILSYVYNFDLPSPTRHNLSRELQVPDQIIRFNATKSMVDSYLCTDGLPIEKSKLYKGDGTYTPAYSAYDSVFVNRDPRLKQSFVYPGYDKWYGKVDGRGTANAAEDASKTNVFRSPKFNNDGKGAVTYTGYYIRKYCEPSKVPLYNQDDNDIIFIRYGEVLLNYAEAMFNLNSLDQDVIDKTINKLRDRVGMKKMILTELQSNGLDLKTELQRERRVELFMEGHRWYDLMRWKQGYELGVDKSETPERQEKGLMKGIRKDYAYDPAVFTATTKFDDKGFLIFDDSRVFSSPKNYLFSLPYRQMELNPNLKPNNPGWE
;
A
#
# COMPACT_ATOMS: atom_id res chain seq x y z
N MET A 1 19.59 -37.69 -80.99
CA MET A 1 20.30 -37.04 -79.87
C MET A 1 19.52 -35.90 -79.21
N LYS A 2 18.79 -35.02 -79.90
CA LYS A 2 18.08 -33.87 -79.28
C LYS A 2 16.92 -34.24 -78.34
N LYS A 3 16.18 -35.33 -78.56
CA LYS A 3 15.06 -35.76 -77.70
C LYS A 3 15.51 -36.31 -76.34
N ASN A 4 16.64 -36.98 -76.26
CA ASN A 4 17.11 -37.54 -74.95
C ASN A 4 17.70 -36.49 -74.01
N ILE A 5 18.19 -35.37 -74.50
CA ILE A 5 18.70 -34.26 -73.72
C ILE A 5 17.57 -33.54 -73.07
N THR A 6 16.41 -33.41 -73.71
CA THR A 6 15.21 -32.75 -73.14
C THR A 6 14.64 -33.53 -71.96
N TYR A 7 14.61 -34.85 -71.98
CA TYR A 7 14.15 -35.69 -70.86
C TYR A 7 15.12 -35.69 -69.68
N ILE A 8 16.42 -35.59 -69.92
CA ILE A 8 17.40 -35.43 -68.82
C ILE A 8 17.27 -34.07 -68.14
N PHE A 9 17.00 -33.00 -68.86
CA PHE A 9 16.78 -31.67 -68.28
C PHE A 9 15.47 -31.62 -67.52
N ILE A 10 14.40 -32.28 -67.96
CA ILE A 10 13.12 -32.33 -67.22
C ILE A 10 13.28 -33.19 -65.96
N PHE A 11 14.02 -34.30 -65.99
CA PHE A 11 14.25 -35.13 -64.80
C PHE A 11 15.16 -34.46 -63.76
N VAL A 12 16.20 -33.73 -64.19
CA VAL A 12 17.07 -32.95 -63.31
C VAL A 12 16.30 -31.73 -62.67
N PHE A 13 15.41 -31.11 -63.44
CA PHE A 13 14.59 -30.00 -62.94
C PHE A 13 13.49 -30.48 -61.98
N SER A 14 12.93 -31.67 -62.16
CA SER A 14 12.00 -32.31 -61.26
C SER A 14 12.66 -32.76 -59.93
N ALA A 15 13.93 -33.19 -59.98
CA ALA A 15 14.67 -33.60 -58.78
C ALA A 15 15.07 -32.40 -57.86
N ILE A 16 15.16 -31.19 -58.42
CA ILE A 16 15.47 -29.97 -57.69
C ILE A 16 14.23 -29.44 -56.92
N LEU A 17 13.00 -29.83 -57.26
CA LEU A 17 11.77 -29.39 -56.64
C LEU A 17 11.38 -30.18 -55.35
N PHE A 18 12.10 -31.27 -55.03
CA PHE A 18 11.86 -32.08 -53.83
C PHE A 18 12.87 -31.85 -52.67
N SER A 19 13.74 -30.86 -52.78
CA SER A 19 14.70 -30.51 -51.72
C SER A 19 14.30 -29.21 -51.01
N CYS A 20 13.04 -29.09 -50.64
CA CYS A 20 12.68 -28.16 -49.57
C CYS A 20 12.72 -28.94 -48.26
N ASN A 21 13.81 -28.82 -47.55
CA ASN A 21 13.90 -29.19 -46.17
C ASN A 21 13.17 -28.07 -45.39
N ASP A 22 11.97 -28.34 -44.88
CA ASP A 22 11.18 -27.38 -44.10
C ASP A 22 11.97 -26.86 -42.88
N ASP A 23 12.95 -27.62 -42.38
CA ASP A 23 13.86 -27.23 -41.31
C ASP A 23 14.79 -26.04 -41.64
N PHE A 24 14.92 -25.64 -42.91
CA PHE A 24 15.79 -24.51 -43.29
C PHE A 24 15.12 -23.15 -43.13
N LEU A 25 13.78 -23.12 -43.13
CA LEU A 25 13.00 -21.87 -42.97
C LEU A 25 12.61 -21.57 -41.54
N GLU A 26 12.78 -22.51 -40.61
CA GLU A 26 12.48 -22.35 -39.18
C GLU A 26 13.71 -22.07 -38.32
N LYS A 27 14.83 -21.65 -38.87
CA LYS A 27 15.95 -21.17 -38.06
C LYS A 27 15.57 -19.85 -37.42
N ALA A 28 15.23 -19.91 -36.16
CA ALA A 28 15.18 -18.72 -35.35
C ALA A 28 16.51 -17.96 -35.48
N PRO A 29 16.52 -16.64 -35.65
CA PRO A 29 17.74 -15.85 -35.70
C PRO A 29 18.59 -16.16 -34.46
N LEU A 30 19.84 -16.56 -34.66
CA LEU A 30 20.76 -16.94 -33.57
C LEU A 30 21.17 -15.75 -32.71
N ASP A 31 20.92 -14.55 -33.16
CA ASP A 31 21.25 -13.26 -32.57
C ASP A 31 20.05 -12.54 -31.95
N GLU A 32 18.83 -13.07 -32.11
CA GLU A 32 17.64 -12.53 -31.44
C GLU A 32 17.08 -13.52 -30.40
N LEU A 33 16.69 -13.01 -29.24
CA LEU A 33 16.01 -13.79 -28.22
C LEU A 33 14.58 -14.11 -28.68
N THR A 34 14.36 -15.36 -29.05
CA THR A 34 13.06 -15.91 -29.42
C THR A 34 12.54 -16.80 -28.30
N ASP A 35 11.25 -17.13 -28.29
CA ASP A 35 10.70 -18.07 -27.32
C ASP A 35 11.41 -19.44 -27.34
N ALA A 36 11.93 -19.86 -28.50
CA ALA A 36 12.62 -21.14 -28.69
C ALA A 36 13.97 -21.21 -27.96
N ASN A 37 14.72 -20.09 -27.84
CA ASN A 37 16.06 -20.04 -27.25
C ASN A 37 16.11 -19.23 -25.95
N PHE A 38 14.95 -18.89 -25.34
CA PHE A 38 14.89 -18.01 -24.16
C PHE A 38 15.21 -18.75 -22.86
N TRP A 39 14.89 -20.03 -22.68
CA TRP A 39 14.95 -20.73 -21.40
C TRP A 39 16.26 -21.54 -21.20
N GLU A 40 17.39 -21.04 -21.71
CA GLU A 40 18.67 -21.77 -21.80
C GLU A 40 19.71 -21.32 -20.74
N SER A 41 19.36 -20.45 -19.81
CA SER A 41 20.27 -20.00 -18.74
C SER A 41 19.54 -19.50 -17.51
N GLU A 42 20.20 -19.56 -16.32
CA GLU A 42 19.68 -18.98 -15.08
C GLU A 42 19.38 -17.49 -15.23
N LEU A 43 20.20 -16.75 -15.96
CA LEU A 43 20.01 -15.31 -16.17
C LEU A 43 18.69 -15.02 -16.90
N GLN A 44 18.37 -15.81 -17.93
CA GLN A 44 17.12 -15.66 -18.68
C GLN A 44 15.91 -15.97 -17.80
N VAL A 45 15.92 -17.08 -17.05
CA VAL A 45 14.86 -17.43 -16.10
C VAL A 45 14.69 -16.34 -15.05
N LYS A 46 15.79 -15.87 -14.45
CA LYS A 46 15.79 -14.78 -13.48
C LYS A 46 15.19 -13.49 -14.06
N ASN A 47 15.56 -13.13 -15.28
CA ASN A 47 15.04 -11.92 -15.94
C ASN A 47 13.54 -12.05 -16.23
N ALA A 48 13.05 -13.22 -16.63
CA ALA A 48 11.62 -13.47 -16.79
C ALA A 48 10.86 -13.33 -15.46
N ALA A 49 11.38 -13.91 -14.37
CA ALA A 49 10.83 -13.73 -13.04
C ALA A 49 10.86 -12.25 -12.60
N ASN A 50 11.97 -11.54 -12.84
CA ASN A 50 12.07 -10.11 -12.54
C ASN A 50 11.03 -9.28 -13.31
N GLY A 51 10.69 -9.66 -14.53
CA GLY A 51 9.61 -9.04 -15.31
C GLY A 51 8.25 -9.10 -14.62
N CYS A 52 8.00 -10.10 -13.76
CA CYS A 52 6.76 -10.22 -12.98
C CYS A 52 6.72 -9.26 -11.78
N TYR A 53 7.87 -8.78 -11.28
CA TYR A 53 7.91 -7.82 -10.16
C TYR A 53 7.31 -6.45 -10.47
N TRP A 54 7.08 -6.10 -11.73
CA TRP A 54 6.29 -4.94 -12.12
C TRP A 54 4.86 -4.93 -11.56
N THR A 55 4.41 -6.06 -11.03
CA THR A 55 3.16 -6.18 -10.27
C THR A 55 3.17 -5.35 -9.00
N LEU A 56 4.30 -5.29 -8.31
CA LEU A 56 4.49 -4.50 -7.09
C LEU A 56 4.82 -3.06 -7.51
N ILE A 57 3.84 -2.17 -7.46
CA ILE A 57 3.95 -0.81 -7.99
C ILE A 57 4.50 0.17 -6.94
N GLY A 58 5.22 -0.31 -5.95
CA GLY A 58 5.91 0.51 -4.96
C GLY A 58 5.04 1.58 -4.30
N LYS A 59 5.55 2.79 -4.24
CA LYS A 59 4.88 3.96 -3.66
C LYS A 59 3.45 4.16 -4.18
N ASP A 60 3.23 3.99 -5.48
CA ASP A 60 1.93 4.30 -6.08
C ASP A 60 0.83 3.36 -5.59
N MET A 61 1.13 2.08 -5.39
CA MET A 61 0.16 1.13 -4.88
C MET A 61 -0.21 1.41 -3.42
N MET A 62 0.77 1.61 -2.58
CA MET A 62 0.54 1.77 -1.13
C MET A 62 -0.01 3.14 -0.79
N ILE A 63 0.59 4.19 -1.32
CA ILE A 63 0.34 5.56 -0.87
C ILE A 63 -0.66 6.24 -1.78
N ASN A 64 -0.38 6.35 -3.07
CA ASN A 64 -1.25 7.11 -3.98
C ASN A 64 -2.62 6.43 -4.18
N ILE A 65 -2.66 5.10 -4.25
CA ILE A 65 -3.91 4.35 -4.43
C ILE A 65 -4.56 4.09 -3.07
N SER A 66 -3.95 3.27 -2.23
CA SER A 66 -4.62 2.77 -1.02
C SER A 66 -4.88 3.85 0.03
N GLU A 67 -3.90 4.73 0.33
CA GLU A 67 -4.15 5.86 1.23
C GLU A 67 -5.03 6.94 0.58
N GLY A 68 -4.87 7.18 -0.72
CA GLY A 68 -5.73 8.11 -1.46
C GLY A 68 -7.20 7.72 -1.53
N LEU A 69 -7.52 6.43 -1.39
CA LEU A 69 -8.89 5.92 -1.26
C LEU A 69 -9.45 6.08 0.16
N SER A 70 -8.59 6.18 1.19
CA SER A 70 -8.99 6.10 2.59
C SER A 70 -9.50 7.43 3.17
N ASP A 71 -9.82 7.40 4.46
CA ASP A 71 -10.16 8.55 5.30
C ASP A 71 -8.96 9.11 6.07
N ASN A 72 -7.77 8.54 5.89
CA ASN A 72 -6.56 8.96 6.60
C ASN A 72 -5.94 10.22 6.00
N ALA A 73 -5.83 10.26 4.68
CA ALA A 73 -5.23 11.37 3.96
C ALA A 73 -5.82 11.52 2.55
N LEU A 74 -5.88 12.75 2.07
CA LEU A 74 -6.49 13.08 0.80
C LEU A 74 -5.47 13.72 -0.15
N TRP A 75 -5.48 13.32 -1.40
CA TRP A 75 -4.81 14.04 -2.45
C TRP A 75 -5.49 15.41 -2.66
N TYR A 76 -4.73 16.47 -2.85
CA TYR A 76 -5.30 17.83 -2.90
C TYR A 76 -6.26 18.07 -4.09
N THR A 77 -6.06 17.39 -5.21
CA THR A 77 -6.90 17.50 -6.40
C THR A 77 -7.92 16.39 -6.48
N LEU A 78 -9.19 16.71 -6.77
CA LEU A 78 -10.24 15.71 -6.98
C LEU A 78 -10.10 15.11 -8.39
N SER A 79 -9.25 14.10 -8.53
CA SER A 79 -9.02 13.37 -9.78
C SER A 79 -8.46 11.98 -9.49
N GLY A 80 -8.47 11.10 -10.48
CA GLY A 80 -7.90 9.77 -10.36
C GLY A 80 -8.42 8.99 -9.13
N TRP A 81 -7.52 8.48 -8.31
CA TRP A 81 -7.87 7.65 -7.15
C TRP A 81 -8.62 8.40 -6.05
N ARG A 82 -8.40 9.71 -5.88
CA ARG A 82 -9.23 10.49 -4.95
C ARG A 82 -10.68 10.55 -5.41
N GLN A 83 -10.94 10.66 -6.72
CA GLN A 83 -12.30 10.65 -7.26
C GLN A 83 -12.96 9.29 -7.03
N VAL A 84 -12.23 8.19 -7.20
CA VAL A 84 -12.71 6.84 -6.84
C VAL A 84 -13.04 6.75 -5.36
N GLY A 85 -12.12 7.15 -4.48
CA GLY A 85 -12.35 7.20 -3.03
C GLY A 85 -13.50 8.10 -2.59
N SER A 86 -13.85 9.09 -3.41
CA SER A 86 -15.01 9.98 -3.15
C SER A 86 -16.36 9.36 -3.55
N GLY A 87 -16.38 8.19 -4.19
CA GLY A 87 -17.61 7.60 -4.71
C GLY A 87 -18.22 8.33 -5.93
N LEU A 88 -17.50 9.32 -6.49
CA LEU A 88 -17.96 10.20 -7.57
C LEU A 88 -17.44 9.76 -8.94
N TYR A 89 -17.76 8.53 -9.33
CA TYR A 89 -17.34 7.95 -10.61
C TYR A 89 -18.40 7.01 -11.18
N GLY A 90 -18.31 6.72 -12.47
CA GLY A 90 -19.15 5.75 -13.20
C GLY A 90 -18.37 4.52 -13.66
N SER A 91 -19.06 3.58 -14.27
CA SER A 91 -18.46 2.35 -14.83
C SER A 91 -17.51 2.60 -16.01
N ASP A 92 -17.59 3.78 -16.62
CA ASP A 92 -16.74 4.25 -17.73
C ASP A 92 -15.46 4.96 -17.26
N PHE A 93 -15.22 5.01 -15.93
CA PHE A 93 -14.08 5.75 -15.39
C PHE A 93 -12.74 5.13 -15.78
N SER A 94 -11.96 5.86 -16.56
CA SER A 94 -10.73 5.37 -17.21
C SER A 94 -9.67 4.85 -16.24
N THR A 95 -9.59 5.41 -15.03
CA THR A 95 -8.65 4.96 -13.98
C THR A 95 -8.90 3.49 -13.60
N LEU A 96 -10.18 3.10 -13.47
CA LEU A 96 -10.54 1.73 -13.11
C LEU A 96 -10.37 0.76 -14.30
N ASP A 97 -10.75 1.16 -15.53
CA ASP A 97 -10.53 0.35 -16.73
C ASP A 97 -9.03 0.10 -16.98
N GLY A 98 -8.21 1.15 -16.88
CA GLY A 98 -6.77 1.03 -17.01
C GLY A 98 -6.18 0.04 -16.01
N ARG A 99 -6.60 0.15 -14.75
CA ARG A 99 -6.09 -0.70 -13.67
C ARG A 99 -6.51 -2.16 -13.81
N TYR A 100 -7.76 -2.40 -14.19
CA TYR A 100 -8.27 -3.75 -14.46
C TYR A 100 -7.47 -4.42 -15.58
N LYS A 101 -7.28 -3.73 -16.70
CA LYS A 101 -6.46 -4.23 -17.83
C LYS A 101 -5.02 -4.52 -17.45
N ASP A 102 -4.39 -3.62 -16.69
CA ASP A 102 -3.01 -3.81 -16.24
C ASP A 102 -2.87 -5.04 -15.33
N ALA A 103 -3.85 -5.30 -14.47
CA ALA A 103 -3.86 -6.50 -13.64
C ALA A 103 -3.84 -7.77 -14.49
N TYR A 104 -4.72 -7.90 -15.48
CA TYR A 104 -4.76 -9.08 -16.36
C TYR A 104 -3.52 -9.19 -17.25
N LYS A 105 -2.93 -8.06 -17.68
CA LYS A 105 -1.64 -8.07 -18.38
C LYS A 105 -0.51 -8.64 -17.51
N GLN A 106 -0.48 -8.29 -16.23
CA GLN A 106 0.50 -8.84 -15.30
C GLN A 106 0.21 -10.32 -14.97
N LEU A 107 -1.06 -10.72 -14.82
CA LEU A 107 -1.44 -12.13 -14.67
C LEU A 107 -0.93 -12.98 -15.83
N ARG A 108 -1.11 -12.50 -17.07
CA ARG A 108 -0.58 -13.20 -18.25
C ARG A 108 0.93 -13.42 -18.17
N ARG A 109 1.71 -12.43 -17.69
CA ARG A 109 3.17 -12.58 -17.49
C ARG A 109 3.50 -13.66 -16.48
N CYS A 110 2.82 -13.63 -15.32
CA CYS A 110 3.02 -14.64 -14.29
C CYS A 110 2.65 -16.04 -14.78
N ASN A 111 1.52 -16.17 -15.45
CA ASN A 111 1.06 -17.44 -16.02
C ASN A 111 2.01 -17.95 -17.09
N TYR A 112 2.51 -17.07 -17.97
CA TYR A 112 3.49 -17.44 -18.99
C TYR A 112 4.79 -17.94 -18.37
N PHE A 113 5.31 -17.27 -17.34
CA PHE A 113 6.48 -17.74 -16.61
C PHE A 113 6.24 -19.14 -16.00
N LEU A 114 5.15 -19.31 -15.26
CA LEU A 114 4.83 -20.56 -14.57
C LEU A 114 4.56 -21.73 -15.52
N ALA A 115 4.10 -21.46 -16.72
CA ALA A 115 3.93 -22.50 -17.77
C ALA A 115 5.25 -22.92 -18.42
N ASN A 116 6.30 -22.06 -18.39
CA ASN A 116 7.50 -22.29 -19.19
C ASN A 116 8.80 -22.48 -18.40
N TYR A 117 8.90 -22.06 -17.12
CA TYR A 117 10.16 -22.06 -16.36
C TYR A 117 10.83 -23.45 -16.31
N LYS A 118 10.04 -24.53 -16.36
CA LYS A 118 10.54 -25.91 -16.38
C LYS A 118 11.28 -26.30 -17.66
N ARG A 119 11.18 -25.51 -18.71
CA ARG A 119 11.98 -25.72 -19.95
C ARG A 119 13.48 -25.57 -19.67
N ALA A 120 13.86 -24.91 -18.58
CA ALA A 120 15.23 -24.79 -18.13
C ALA A 120 15.69 -25.93 -17.19
N GLU A 121 14.86 -26.98 -16.97
CA GLU A 121 15.26 -28.16 -16.19
C GLU A 121 16.46 -28.86 -16.83
N GLY A 122 17.44 -29.28 -16.02
CA GLY A 122 18.69 -29.84 -16.48
C GLY A 122 19.77 -28.82 -16.89
N ILE A 123 19.40 -27.56 -17.10
CA ILE A 123 20.31 -26.45 -17.42
C ILE A 123 20.53 -25.58 -16.17
N VAL A 124 19.48 -25.32 -15.43
CA VAL A 124 19.48 -24.49 -14.21
C VAL A 124 19.23 -25.37 -13.00
N ASP A 125 19.88 -25.05 -11.89
CA ASP A 125 19.67 -25.75 -10.61
C ASP A 125 18.17 -25.76 -10.22
N SER A 126 17.65 -26.94 -9.86
CA SER A 126 16.22 -27.13 -9.62
C SER A 126 15.71 -26.29 -8.43
N LYS A 127 16.53 -26.06 -7.38
CA LYS A 127 16.14 -25.22 -6.25
C LYS A 127 16.00 -23.76 -6.68
N LYS A 128 16.86 -23.30 -7.59
CA LYS A 128 16.76 -21.95 -8.17
C LYS A 128 15.51 -21.80 -9.03
N LEU A 129 15.20 -22.80 -9.86
CA LEU A 129 13.98 -22.80 -10.66
C LEU A 129 12.73 -22.71 -9.76
N GLU A 130 12.64 -23.55 -8.75
CA GLU A 130 11.51 -23.54 -7.81
C GLU A 130 11.45 -22.27 -6.96
N GLN A 131 12.61 -21.68 -6.62
CA GLN A 131 12.65 -20.36 -5.97
C GLN A 131 12.02 -19.29 -6.87
N TYR A 132 12.43 -19.18 -8.13
CA TYR A 132 11.84 -18.20 -9.06
C TYR A 132 10.35 -18.45 -9.29
N ALA A 133 9.94 -19.73 -9.36
CA ALA A 133 8.52 -20.08 -9.44
C ALA A 133 7.75 -19.66 -8.19
N GLY A 134 8.29 -19.85 -7.00
CA GLY A 134 7.71 -19.37 -5.73
C GLY A 134 7.52 -17.86 -5.70
N GLU A 135 8.51 -17.09 -6.18
CA GLU A 135 8.37 -15.65 -6.30
C GLU A 135 7.22 -15.24 -7.23
N VAL A 136 7.11 -15.90 -8.39
CA VAL A 136 6.05 -15.58 -9.37
C VAL A 136 4.67 -16.05 -8.89
N ARG A 137 4.57 -17.15 -8.14
CA ARG A 137 3.33 -17.57 -7.46
C ARG A 137 2.84 -16.49 -6.50
N PHE A 138 3.72 -15.97 -5.65
CA PHE A 138 3.40 -14.85 -4.76
C PHE A 138 2.88 -13.63 -5.55
N LEU A 139 3.57 -13.24 -6.62
CA LEU A 139 3.18 -12.09 -7.44
C LEU A 139 1.82 -12.30 -8.12
N ARG A 140 1.52 -13.51 -8.59
CA ARG A 140 0.22 -13.88 -9.13
C ARG A 140 -0.88 -13.76 -8.08
N VAL A 141 -0.63 -14.26 -6.86
CA VAL A 141 -1.55 -14.10 -5.73
C VAL A 141 -1.78 -12.63 -5.41
N PHE A 142 -0.73 -11.81 -5.40
CA PHE A 142 -0.88 -10.38 -5.13
C PHE A 142 -1.82 -9.70 -6.13
N ILE A 143 -1.79 -10.07 -7.40
CA ILE A 143 -2.72 -9.54 -8.41
C ILE A 143 -4.15 -9.98 -8.11
N TYR A 144 -4.39 -11.26 -7.80
CA TYR A 144 -5.71 -11.75 -7.46
C TYR A 144 -6.26 -11.17 -6.17
N TYR A 145 -5.43 -11.02 -5.14
CA TYR A 145 -5.82 -10.32 -3.90
C TYR A 145 -6.35 -8.92 -4.21
N TYR A 146 -5.63 -8.20 -5.03
CA TYR A 146 -6.00 -6.86 -5.46
C TYR A 146 -7.30 -6.84 -6.27
N LEU A 147 -7.42 -7.74 -7.28
CA LEU A 147 -8.62 -7.86 -8.10
C LEU A 147 -9.86 -8.20 -7.26
N THR A 148 -9.75 -9.18 -6.37
CA THR A 148 -10.86 -9.63 -5.53
C THR A 148 -11.24 -8.61 -4.46
N CYS A 149 -10.31 -7.82 -3.95
CA CYS A 149 -10.64 -6.73 -3.01
C CYS A 149 -11.40 -5.59 -3.69
N PHE A 150 -11.10 -5.28 -4.95
CA PHE A 150 -11.71 -4.16 -5.65
C PHE A 150 -12.98 -4.54 -6.40
N TRP A 151 -13.00 -5.69 -7.05
CA TRP A 151 -14.11 -6.08 -7.92
C TRP A 151 -14.90 -7.33 -7.47
N GLY A 152 -14.47 -7.98 -6.40
CA GLY A 152 -15.13 -9.19 -5.90
C GLY A 152 -14.87 -10.40 -6.81
N ASP A 153 -15.93 -10.95 -7.39
CA ASP A 153 -15.83 -12.03 -8.37
C ASP A 153 -15.23 -11.53 -9.68
N VAL A 154 -14.25 -12.25 -10.23
CA VAL A 154 -13.53 -11.87 -11.45
C VAL A 154 -13.18 -13.11 -12.28
N PRO A 155 -12.91 -13.00 -13.59
CA PRO A 155 -12.40 -14.13 -14.38
C PRO A 155 -11.12 -14.72 -13.78
N PHE A 156 -11.10 -16.04 -13.64
CA PHE A 156 -10.00 -16.75 -13.00
C PHE A 156 -9.18 -17.51 -14.03
N ILE A 157 -8.01 -16.96 -14.39
CA ILE A 157 -7.14 -17.44 -15.44
C ILE A 157 -5.76 -17.77 -14.86
N THR A 158 -5.39 -19.05 -14.84
CA THR A 158 -4.15 -19.55 -14.21
C THR A 158 -3.09 -20.00 -15.23
N GLU A 159 -3.39 -19.90 -16.53
CA GLU A 159 -2.51 -20.28 -17.63
C GLU A 159 -2.43 -19.20 -18.73
N PRO A 160 -1.40 -19.19 -19.59
CA PRO A 160 -1.29 -18.21 -20.66
C PRO A 160 -2.21 -18.60 -21.83
N LEU A 161 -3.41 -17.99 -21.90
CA LEU A 161 -4.35 -18.23 -22.97
C LEU A 161 -3.90 -17.57 -24.29
N PRO A 162 -3.95 -18.27 -25.43
CA PRO A 162 -3.65 -17.69 -26.74
C PRO A 162 -4.76 -16.70 -27.17
N PRO A 163 -4.47 -15.77 -28.10
CA PRO A 163 -5.49 -14.95 -28.71
C PRO A 163 -6.59 -15.79 -29.36
N GLY A 164 -7.86 -15.47 -29.07
CA GLY A 164 -9.02 -16.19 -29.59
C GLY A 164 -9.45 -17.42 -28.79
N ASP A 165 -8.80 -17.73 -27.68
CA ASP A 165 -9.25 -18.78 -26.75
C ASP A 165 -10.60 -18.38 -26.14
N GLU A 166 -11.59 -19.30 -26.16
CA GLU A 166 -12.94 -19.04 -25.67
C GLU A 166 -12.98 -18.72 -24.18
N ARG A 167 -12.03 -19.27 -23.39
CA ARG A 167 -11.89 -18.99 -21.94
C ARG A 167 -11.52 -17.54 -21.63
N LEU A 168 -11.09 -16.75 -22.60
CA LEU A 168 -10.93 -15.30 -22.45
C LEU A 168 -12.28 -14.59 -22.20
N PHE A 169 -13.38 -15.28 -22.50
CA PHE A 169 -14.74 -14.80 -22.32
C PHE A 169 -15.50 -15.52 -21.19
N ASP A 170 -14.79 -16.24 -20.33
CA ASP A 170 -15.40 -16.89 -19.18
C ASP A 170 -16.11 -15.88 -18.27
N ALA A 171 -17.12 -16.38 -17.58
CA ALA A 171 -17.82 -15.64 -16.54
C ALA A 171 -16.89 -15.40 -15.33
N ARG A 172 -17.36 -14.58 -14.41
CA ARG A 172 -16.66 -14.33 -13.14
C ARG A 172 -16.69 -15.56 -12.25
N THR A 173 -15.54 -15.94 -11.72
CA THR A 173 -15.41 -16.97 -10.68
C THR A 173 -15.69 -16.37 -9.30
N PRO A 174 -16.42 -17.07 -8.43
CA PRO A 174 -16.67 -16.62 -7.07
C PRO A 174 -15.37 -16.28 -6.32
N ARG A 175 -15.36 -15.14 -5.64
CA ARG A 175 -14.20 -14.67 -4.86
C ARG A 175 -13.68 -15.74 -3.89
N SER A 176 -14.57 -16.52 -3.26
CA SER A 176 -14.19 -17.57 -2.31
C SER A 176 -13.27 -18.63 -2.90
N GLU A 177 -13.53 -19.06 -4.14
CA GLU A 177 -12.71 -20.04 -4.85
C GLU A 177 -11.32 -19.48 -5.19
N ILE A 178 -11.26 -18.21 -5.62
CA ILE A 178 -10.00 -17.52 -5.88
C ILE A 178 -9.20 -17.34 -4.58
N VAL A 179 -9.87 -17.11 -3.46
CA VAL A 179 -9.22 -17.00 -2.13
C VAL A 179 -8.58 -18.32 -1.73
N ASP A 180 -9.28 -19.44 -1.88
CA ASP A 180 -8.76 -20.77 -1.55
C ASP A 180 -7.50 -21.06 -2.40
N PHE A 181 -7.55 -20.79 -3.71
CA PHE A 181 -6.36 -20.87 -4.58
C PHE A 181 -5.21 -19.97 -4.11
N MET A 182 -5.50 -18.71 -3.72
CA MET A 182 -4.46 -17.79 -3.25
C MET A 182 -3.73 -18.33 -2.00
N LEU A 183 -4.47 -18.92 -1.07
CA LEU A 183 -3.89 -19.49 0.16
C LEU A 183 -3.03 -20.72 -0.14
N GLU A 184 -3.48 -21.61 -1.04
CA GLU A 184 -2.70 -22.77 -1.51
C GLU A 184 -1.40 -22.36 -2.21
N GLU A 185 -1.48 -21.37 -3.10
CA GLU A 185 -0.30 -20.84 -3.82
C GLU A 185 0.73 -20.21 -2.89
N LEU A 186 0.30 -19.49 -1.86
CA LEU A 186 1.21 -18.88 -0.88
C LEU A 186 1.88 -19.92 0.01
N ASP A 187 1.13 -20.93 0.44
CA ASP A 187 1.72 -22.05 1.20
C ASP A 187 2.73 -22.84 0.35
N ALA A 188 2.42 -23.10 -0.92
CA ALA A 188 3.34 -23.73 -1.85
C ALA A 188 4.58 -22.88 -2.11
N ALA A 189 4.40 -21.56 -2.30
CA ALA A 189 5.51 -20.63 -2.51
C ALA A 189 6.43 -20.57 -1.28
N ALA A 190 5.87 -20.51 -0.07
CA ALA A 190 6.67 -20.45 1.16
C ALA A 190 7.66 -21.62 1.27
N LYS A 191 7.28 -22.82 0.82
CA LYS A 191 8.10 -24.03 0.88
C LYS A 191 9.29 -24.04 -0.08
N THR A 192 9.21 -23.30 -1.19
CA THR A 192 10.26 -23.26 -2.22
C THR A 192 11.16 -22.04 -2.11
N LEU A 193 10.73 -21.02 -1.41
CA LEU A 193 11.46 -19.76 -1.21
C LEU A 193 12.48 -19.90 -0.05
N PRO A 194 13.56 -19.09 -0.04
CA PRO A 194 14.37 -18.89 1.15
C PRO A 194 13.48 -18.48 2.33
N ARG A 195 13.68 -19.09 3.51
CA ARG A 195 12.83 -18.83 4.69
C ARG A 195 12.69 -17.33 4.99
N TYR A 196 13.79 -16.62 4.94
CA TYR A 196 13.88 -15.16 5.05
C TYR A 196 15.05 -14.66 4.19
N ILE A 197 15.15 -13.37 4.02
CA ILE A 197 16.28 -12.72 3.34
C ILE A 197 16.96 -11.77 4.31
N GLU A 198 18.27 -11.97 4.49
CA GLU A 198 19.09 -11.11 5.34
C GLU A 198 19.05 -9.66 4.84
N PRO A 199 18.78 -8.68 5.73
CA PRO A 199 18.57 -7.28 5.33
C PRO A 199 19.76 -6.63 4.63
N ALA A 200 20.99 -7.07 4.93
CA ALA A 200 22.23 -6.52 4.38
C ALA A 200 22.65 -7.09 3.02
N THR A 201 21.89 -8.07 2.49
CA THR A 201 22.26 -8.76 1.24
C THR A 201 21.75 -8.04 0.00
N THR A 202 22.36 -8.34 -1.15
CA THR A 202 21.92 -7.86 -2.48
C THR A 202 20.58 -8.48 -2.92
N SER A 203 20.12 -9.50 -2.23
CA SER A 203 18.81 -10.13 -2.46
C SER A 203 17.67 -9.46 -1.69
N PHE A 204 17.96 -8.49 -0.83
CA PHE A 204 16.92 -7.74 -0.13
C PHE A 204 15.95 -7.08 -1.13
N GLY A 205 14.66 -7.19 -0.86
CA GLY A 205 13.61 -6.79 -1.80
C GLY A 205 13.06 -7.94 -2.66
N ARG A 206 13.72 -9.12 -2.68
CA ARG A 206 13.11 -10.32 -3.26
C ARG A 206 12.14 -10.99 -2.27
N ILE A 207 11.22 -11.77 -2.81
CA ILE A 207 10.20 -12.46 -2.04
C ILE A 207 10.83 -13.64 -1.30
N SER A 208 10.52 -13.77 -0.01
CA SER A 208 10.93 -14.88 0.87
C SER A 208 9.74 -15.71 1.32
N GLY A 209 9.99 -16.86 1.95
CA GLY A 209 8.95 -17.66 2.61
C GLY A 209 8.24 -16.88 3.72
N ALA A 210 8.97 -16.06 4.46
CA ALA A 210 8.38 -15.15 5.45
C ALA A 210 7.44 -14.14 4.79
N ALA A 211 7.80 -13.59 3.62
CA ALA A 211 6.92 -12.70 2.88
C ALA A 211 5.66 -13.43 2.38
N ALA A 212 5.80 -14.69 1.93
CA ALA A 212 4.66 -15.50 1.51
C ALA A 212 3.71 -15.78 2.69
N LYS A 213 4.22 -16.16 3.87
CA LYS A 213 3.40 -16.36 5.08
C LYS A 213 2.75 -15.06 5.59
N ALA A 214 3.45 -13.94 5.51
CA ALA A 214 2.87 -12.64 5.88
C ALA A 214 1.75 -12.24 4.91
N MET A 215 1.91 -12.46 3.61
CA MET A 215 0.84 -12.25 2.62
C MET A 215 -0.32 -13.22 2.82
N GLU A 216 -0.06 -14.47 3.17
CA GLU A 216 -1.08 -15.46 3.52
C GLU A 216 -1.94 -14.98 4.70
N SER A 217 -1.30 -14.44 5.76
CA SER A 217 -2.03 -13.85 6.88
C SER A 217 -2.91 -12.67 6.45
N ARG A 218 -2.43 -11.81 5.54
CA ARG A 218 -3.18 -10.66 5.00
C ARG A 218 -4.38 -11.11 4.14
N VAL A 219 -4.18 -12.07 3.24
CA VAL A 219 -5.26 -12.64 2.41
C VAL A 219 -6.32 -13.31 3.28
N ALA A 220 -5.89 -14.12 4.23
CA ALA A 220 -6.77 -14.84 5.16
C ALA A 220 -7.58 -13.88 6.03
N LEU A 221 -6.93 -12.85 6.61
CA LEU A 221 -7.57 -11.82 7.42
C LEU A 221 -8.64 -11.04 6.62
N GLN A 222 -8.31 -10.66 5.38
CA GLN A 222 -9.21 -9.93 4.48
C GLN A 222 -10.47 -10.73 4.11
N ASN A 223 -10.41 -12.05 4.21
CA ASN A 223 -11.47 -12.97 3.81
C ASN A 223 -12.02 -13.80 4.98
N GLU A 224 -11.83 -13.34 6.21
CA GLU A 224 -12.37 -13.94 7.44
C GLU A 224 -11.94 -15.41 7.66
N ARG A 225 -10.82 -15.82 7.08
CA ARG A 225 -10.18 -17.13 7.30
C ARG A 225 -9.30 -17.06 8.58
N TRP A 226 -9.92 -16.80 9.73
CA TRP A 226 -9.22 -16.45 10.97
C TRP A 226 -8.21 -17.50 11.44
N THR A 227 -8.54 -18.78 11.31
CA THR A 227 -7.64 -19.89 11.69
C THR A 227 -6.39 -19.92 10.81
N VAL A 228 -6.54 -19.67 9.49
CA VAL A 228 -5.41 -19.59 8.57
C VAL A 228 -4.57 -18.36 8.87
N ALA A 229 -5.22 -17.20 9.10
CA ALA A 229 -4.52 -15.97 9.47
C ALA A 229 -3.68 -16.17 10.74
N LYS A 230 -4.27 -16.79 11.78
CA LYS A 230 -3.58 -17.14 13.02
C LYS A 230 -2.35 -18.00 12.75
N ALA A 231 -2.51 -19.13 12.05
CA ALA A 231 -1.43 -20.07 11.77
C ALA A 231 -0.29 -19.44 10.94
N ALA A 232 -0.62 -18.63 9.95
CA ALA A 232 0.36 -17.91 9.13
C ALA A 232 1.17 -16.89 9.96
N CYS A 233 0.52 -16.19 10.91
CA CYS A 233 1.21 -15.29 11.83
C CYS A 233 2.11 -16.06 12.81
N GLU A 234 1.63 -17.16 13.39
CA GLU A 234 2.40 -18.01 14.31
C GLU A 234 3.67 -18.56 13.65
N ALA A 235 3.61 -18.89 12.36
CA ALA A 235 4.78 -19.31 11.60
C ALA A 235 5.89 -18.23 11.53
N LEU A 236 5.54 -16.94 11.68
CA LEU A 236 6.46 -15.81 11.66
C LEU A 236 6.88 -15.32 13.05
N MET A 237 6.13 -15.67 14.08
CA MET A 237 6.38 -15.26 15.47
C MET A 237 7.42 -16.16 16.14
N PRO A 238 7.97 -15.79 17.31
CA PRO A 238 8.99 -16.57 17.99
C PRO A 238 8.57 -18.03 18.20
N GLY A 239 9.40 -18.96 17.75
CA GLY A 239 9.13 -20.40 17.75
C GLY A 239 8.54 -20.95 16.44
N GLY A 240 8.09 -20.09 15.54
CA GLY A 240 7.57 -20.50 14.23
C GLY A 240 8.66 -20.84 13.23
N GLU A 241 8.30 -21.55 12.17
CA GLU A 241 9.24 -22.02 11.14
C GLU A 241 9.95 -20.88 10.41
N TYR A 242 9.25 -19.76 10.16
CA TYR A 242 9.76 -18.58 9.46
C TYR A 242 10.13 -17.44 10.42
N ALA A 243 10.26 -17.73 11.71
CA ALA A 243 10.64 -16.76 12.73
C ALA A 243 12.06 -16.23 12.47
N TYR A 244 12.16 -14.94 12.24
CA TYR A 244 13.40 -14.19 12.01
C TYR A 244 13.20 -12.70 12.29
N HIS A 245 12.01 -12.21 11.94
CA HIS A 245 11.69 -10.79 11.96
C HIS A 245 11.33 -10.32 13.38
N GLU A 246 11.70 -9.07 13.68
CA GLU A 246 11.46 -8.42 14.97
C GLU A 246 11.24 -6.93 14.79
N LEU A 247 10.65 -6.26 15.75
CA LEU A 247 10.43 -4.81 15.67
C LEU A 247 11.75 -4.06 15.70
N TYR A 248 11.87 -3.06 14.84
CA TYR A 248 13.00 -2.14 14.85
C TYR A 248 12.95 -1.26 16.11
N THR A 249 14.02 -1.29 16.87
CA THR A 249 14.23 -0.43 18.02
C THR A 249 15.72 -0.21 18.27
N THR A 250 16.10 1.03 18.57
CA THR A 250 17.45 1.43 18.96
C THR A 250 17.47 2.00 20.39
N GLY A 251 16.34 1.91 21.11
CA GLY A 251 16.16 2.50 22.42
C GLY A 251 15.79 3.99 22.41
N ARG A 252 15.37 4.52 21.25
CA ARG A 252 14.93 5.91 21.07
C ARG A 252 13.41 5.96 20.80
N PRO A 253 12.54 5.77 21.81
CA PRO A 253 11.10 5.58 21.61
C PRO A 253 10.40 6.73 20.89
N ASN A 254 10.96 7.94 20.97
CA ASN A 254 10.41 9.12 20.28
C ASN A 254 10.91 9.27 18.84
N GLN A 255 11.73 8.34 18.33
CA GLN A 255 12.38 8.44 17.03
C GLN A 255 12.38 7.14 16.22
N ASP A 256 12.48 5.97 16.85
CA ASP A 256 12.63 4.67 16.18
C ASP A 256 11.52 4.36 15.17
N TYR A 257 10.27 4.72 15.48
CA TYR A 257 9.16 4.52 14.55
C TYR A 257 9.29 5.39 13.29
N PHE A 258 9.75 6.64 13.41
CA PHE A 258 10.01 7.51 12.26
C PHE A 258 11.21 7.02 11.44
N ASP A 259 12.29 6.66 12.11
CA ASP A 259 13.53 6.24 11.46
C ASP A 259 13.34 4.98 10.61
N LEU A 260 12.47 4.07 11.03
CA LEU A 260 12.14 2.85 10.27
C LEU A 260 11.76 3.16 8.81
N PHE A 261 11.09 4.28 8.54
CA PHE A 261 10.52 4.65 7.23
C PHE A 261 11.36 5.66 6.45
N THR A 262 12.53 6.02 6.97
CA THR A 262 13.43 6.98 6.33
C THR A 262 14.75 6.33 5.95
N PHE A 263 15.70 7.16 5.51
CA PHE A 263 17.04 6.70 5.17
C PHE A 263 17.75 6.01 6.33
N GLU A 264 17.51 6.43 7.57
CA GLU A 264 18.06 5.79 8.76
C GLU A 264 17.62 4.33 8.88
N GLY A 265 16.35 4.03 8.66
CA GLY A 265 15.83 2.67 8.65
C GLY A 265 16.48 1.81 7.56
N ARG A 266 16.66 2.36 6.37
CA ARG A 266 17.40 1.70 5.28
C ARG A 266 18.87 1.45 5.66
N ALA A 267 19.56 2.44 6.19
CA ALA A 267 20.96 2.33 6.61
C ALA A 267 21.13 1.28 7.72
N SER A 268 20.18 1.20 8.64
CA SER A 268 20.18 0.27 9.77
C SER A 268 20.07 -1.20 9.35
N ARG A 269 19.72 -1.53 8.10
CA ARG A 269 19.76 -2.91 7.57
C ARG A 269 21.14 -3.54 7.74
N LYS A 270 22.19 -2.78 7.56
CA LYS A 270 23.58 -3.25 7.80
C LYS A 270 23.87 -3.54 9.27
N ALA A 271 23.13 -2.91 10.18
CA ALA A 271 23.19 -3.15 11.62
C ALA A 271 22.15 -4.20 12.10
N GLY A 272 21.47 -4.90 11.17
CA GLY A 272 20.56 -5.98 11.50
C GLY A 272 19.11 -5.58 11.74
N ASN A 273 18.64 -4.43 11.24
CA ASN A 273 17.21 -4.11 11.24
C ASN A 273 16.42 -5.17 10.47
N LYS A 274 15.56 -5.89 11.18
CA LYS A 274 14.81 -7.04 10.68
C LYS A 274 13.32 -6.79 10.54
N GLU A 275 12.82 -5.58 10.79
CA GLU A 275 11.37 -5.36 10.80
C GLU A 275 10.73 -5.47 9.42
N ALA A 276 11.41 -5.00 8.37
CA ALA A 276 10.91 -5.11 7.00
C ALA A 276 11.01 -6.57 6.51
N ILE A 277 9.86 -7.14 6.16
CA ILE A 277 9.73 -8.50 5.58
C ILE A 277 9.85 -8.46 4.07
N LEU A 278 9.18 -7.48 3.44
CA LEU A 278 9.26 -7.21 2.01
C LEU A 278 9.24 -5.70 1.79
N SER A 279 10.23 -5.20 1.07
CA SER A 279 10.32 -3.79 0.72
C SER A 279 10.45 -3.60 -0.79
N TYR A 280 9.88 -2.52 -1.28
CA TYR A 280 10.23 -1.98 -2.56
C TYR A 280 11.51 -1.15 -2.39
N VAL A 281 12.61 -1.66 -2.95
CA VAL A 281 13.95 -1.10 -2.74
C VAL A 281 14.20 -0.02 -3.78
N TYR A 282 14.49 1.19 -3.30
CA TYR A 282 14.92 2.30 -4.15
C TYR A 282 16.44 2.50 -4.05
N ASN A 283 17.04 3.01 -5.11
CA ASN A 283 18.47 3.23 -5.16
C ASN A 283 18.81 4.48 -5.98
N PHE A 284 19.45 5.44 -5.35
CA PHE A 284 19.85 6.69 -5.97
C PHE A 284 20.89 6.50 -7.10
N ASP A 285 21.76 5.52 -6.97
CA ASP A 285 22.85 5.26 -7.93
C ASP A 285 22.38 4.65 -9.25
N LEU A 286 21.11 4.21 -9.31
CA LEU A 286 20.50 3.65 -10.51
C LEU A 286 19.62 4.70 -11.22
N PRO A 287 19.40 4.55 -12.54
CA PRO A 287 18.50 5.44 -13.28
C PRO A 287 17.05 5.38 -12.77
N SER A 288 16.26 6.44 -13.02
CA SER A 288 14.81 6.37 -12.84
C SER A 288 14.22 5.13 -13.57
N PRO A 289 13.26 4.38 -12.99
CA PRO A 289 12.37 4.76 -11.88
C PRO A 289 12.82 4.28 -10.48
N THR A 290 14.08 4.04 -10.24
CA THR A 290 14.61 3.52 -8.96
C THR A 290 14.71 4.59 -7.87
N ARG A 291 14.07 5.74 -8.05
CA ARG A 291 13.93 6.85 -7.10
C ARG A 291 12.48 7.29 -7.05
N HIS A 292 12.11 7.99 -5.99
CA HIS A 292 10.77 8.56 -5.86
C HIS A 292 10.79 10.01 -5.37
N ASN A 293 9.63 10.57 -5.11
CA ASN A 293 9.45 11.99 -4.79
C ASN A 293 8.56 12.20 -3.55
N LEU A 294 8.43 11.18 -2.70
CA LEU A 294 7.44 11.18 -1.63
C LEU A 294 7.70 12.27 -0.59
N SER A 295 8.96 12.46 -0.17
CA SER A 295 9.31 13.50 0.80
C SER A 295 8.85 14.88 0.33
N ARG A 296 9.09 15.18 -0.95
CA ARG A 296 8.62 16.44 -1.54
C ARG A 296 7.10 16.49 -1.68
N GLU A 297 6.44 15.40 -2.08
CA GLU A 297 4.98 15.35 -2.20
C GLU A 297 4.25 15.59 -0.87
N LEU A 298 4.85 15.18 0.24
CA LEU A 298 4.28 15.35 1.57
C LEU A 298 4.49 16.75 2.18
N GLN A 299 5.56 17.46 1.81
CA GLN A 299 5.93 18.73 2.44
C GLN A 299 6.22 19.88 1.46
N VAL A 300 6.01 19.73 0.19
CA VAL A 300 6.28 20.65 -0.94
C VAL A 300 6.65 22.09 -0.52
N PRO A 301 7.94 22.45 -0.45
CA PRO A 301 8.37 23.71 0.16
C PRO A 301 8.00 24.97 -0.66
N ASP A 302 7.67 24.80 -1.93
CA ASP A 302 7.41 25.87 -2.90
C ASP A 302 6.01 25.84 -3.55
N GLN A 303 5.18 24.85 -3.18
CA GLN A 303 3.85 24.67 -3.77
C GLN A 303 2.83 24.18 -2.73
N ILE A 304 1.69 23.67 -3.21
CA ILE A 304 0.67 22.98 -2.42
C ILE A 304 1.13 21.56 -2.15
N ILE A 305 1.07 21.11 -0.90
CA ILE A 305 1.35 19.73 -0.53
C ILE A 305 0.35 18.77 -1.20
N ARG A 306 0.83 17.59 -1.59
CA ARG A 306 0.00 16.67 -2.37
C ARG A 306 -0.96 15.88 -1.49
N PHE A 307 -0.49 15.36 -0.35
CA PHE A 307 -1.31 14.65 0.62
C PHE A 307 -1.61 15.50 1.84
N ASN A 308 -2.87 15.56 2.21
CA ASN A 308 -3.38 16.30 3.36
C ASN A 308 -4.04 15.31 4.31
N ALA A 309 -3.46 15.10 5.48
CA ALA A 309 -4.03 14.21 6.48
C ALA A 309 -5.31 14.80 7.09
N THR A 310 -6.22 13.92 7.50
CA THR A 310 -7.50 14.33 8.07
C THR A 310 -7.45 14.49 9.59
N LYS A 311 -8.37 15.28 10.15
CA LYS A 311 -8.60 15.36 11.59
C LYS A 311 -8.89 13.99 12.20
N SER A 312 -9.73 13.18 11.53
CA SER A 312 -10.09 11.83 11.96
C SER A 312 -8.86 10.95 12.18
N MET A 313 -7.84 11.04 11.30
CA MET A 313 -6.59 10.31 11.48
C MET A 313 -5.80 10.84 12.69
N VAL A 314 -5.65 12.15 12.84
CA VAL A 314 -4.92 12.76 13.96
C VAL A 314 -5.61 12.45 15.30
N ASP A 315 -6.92 12.47 15.35
CA ASP A 315 -7.71 12.14 16.55
C ASP A 315 -7.58 10.66 16.95
N SER A 316 -7.29 9.77 16.01
CA SER A 316 -7.12 8.34 16.30
C SER A 316 -5.97 8.03 17.25
N TYR A 317 -4.97 8.90 17.35
CA TYR A 317 -3.89 8.73 18.33
C TYR A 317 -4.43 8.96 19.74
N LEU A 318 -4.13 8.05 20.65
CA LEU A 318 -4.53 8.15 22.06
C LEU A 318 -3.76 9.28 22.79
N CYS A 319 -4.22 9.64 23.96
CA CYS A 319 -3.42 10.39 24.91
C CYS A 319 -2.44 9.46 25.66
N THR A 320 -1.42 10.04 26.30
CA THR A 320 -0.37 9.28 27.01
C THR A 320 -0.89 8.43 28.18
N ASP A 321 -2.10 8.71 28.68
CA ASP A 321 -2.81 7.89 29.65
C ASP A 321 -3.51 6.66 29.04
N GLY A 322 -3.39 6.46 27.73
CA GLY A 322 -4.00 5.33 27.00
C GLY A 322 -5.47 5.54 26.65
N LEU A 323 -6.03 6.73 26.86
CA LEU A 323 -7.42 7.05 26.58
C LEU A 323 -7.58 7.83 25.26
N PRO A 324 -8.71 7.65 24.55
CA PRO A 324 -9.08 8.54 23.44
C PRO A 324 -9.27 9.98 23.91
N ILE A 325 -9.14 10.92 22.96
CA ILE A 325 -9.21 12.36 23.24
C ILE A 325 -10.51 12.78 23.93
N GLU A 326 -11.61 12.10 23.65
CA GLU A 326 -12.94 12.38 24.21
C GLU A 326 -13.06 11.97 25.69
N LYS A 327 -12.19 11.07 26.16
CA LYS A 327 -12.20 10.54 27.53
C LYS A 327 -11.02 10.99 28.38
N SER A 328 -9.93 11.40 27.75
CA SER A 328 -8.70 11.79 28.43
C SER A 328 -8.79 13.22 29.00
N LYS A 329 -8.49 13.38 30.28
CA LYS A 329 -8.31 14.68 30.91
C LYS A 329 -6.99 15.36 30.51
N LEU A 330 -6.08 14.63 29.88
CA LEU A 330 -4.78 15.13 29.41
C LEU A 330 -4.89 15.85 28.07
N TYR A 331 -5.98 15.61 27.30
CA TYR A 331 -6.17 16.26 26.01
C TYR A 331 -6.43 17.75 26.18
N LYS A 332 -5.72 18.58 25.43
CA LYS A 332 -5.78 20.04 25.51
C LYS A 332 -6.25 20.70 24.21
N GLY A 333 -6.38 19.92 23.11
CA GLY A 333 -6.63 20.46 21.79
C GLY A 333 -7.97 21.15 21.56
N ASP A 334 -9.02 20.76 22.31
CA ASP A 334 -10.38 21.32 22.16
C ASP A 334 -10.78 22.22 23.37
N GLY A 335 -9.85 22.47 24.28
CA GLY A 335 -10.09 23.27 25.47
C GLY A 335 -9.95 24.77 25.26
N THR A 336 -10.45 25.54 26.27
CA THR A 336 -10.17 26.98 26.39
C THR A 336 -8.67 27.21 26.56
N TYR A 337 -8.13 28.02 25.70
CA TYR A 337 -6.73 28.15 25.44
C TYR A 337 -6.07 29.26 26.25
N THR A 338 -4.92 29.01 26.85
CA THR A 338 -4.08 30.06 27.44
C THR A 338 -3.11 30.62 26.39
N PRO A 339 -2.86 31.94 26.35
CA PRO A 339 -2.06 32.59 25.30
C PRO A 339 -0.62 32.12 25.14
N ALA A 340 -0.11 31.27 26.05
CA ALA A 340 1.30 30.86 26.09
C ALA A 340 1.68 29.83 24.97
N TYR A 341 0.69 29.13 24.40
CA TYR A 341 0.91 28.16 23.32
C TYR A 341 -0.05 28.48 22.17
N SER A 342 0.30 28.20 20.92
CA SER A 342 -0.72 28.27 19.88
C SER A 342 -1.75 27.16 20.11
N ALA A 343 -3.02 27.40 19.78
CA ALA A 343 -4.07 26.40 19.94
C ALA A 343 -3.72 25.10 19.16
N TYR A 344 -2.95 25.22 18.09
CA TYR A 344 -2.44 24.10 17.31
C TYR A 344 -1.43 23.23 18.09
N ASP A 345 -0.59 23.84 18.95
CA ASP A 345 0.38 23.10 19.77
C ASP A 345 -0.31 22.07 20.68
N SER A 346 -1.48 22.44 21.20
CA SER A 346 -2.22 21.61 22.15
C SER A 346 -2.69 20.28 21.57
N VAL A 347 -2.86 20.20 20.24
CA VAL A 347 -3.19 18.94 19.53
C VAL A 347 -2.11 17.88 19.72
N PHE A 348 -0.84 18.28 19.89
CA PHE A 348 0.33 17.40 19.96
C PHE A 348 0.85 17.15 21.38
N VAL A 349 0.22 17.75 22.40
CA VAL A 349 0.65 17.60 23.78
C VAL A 349 -0.05 16.42 24.44
N ASN A 350 0.70 15.63 25.22
CA ASN A 350 0.21 14.44 25.93
C ASN A 350 -0.44 13.39 25.03
N ARG A 351 0.09 13.22 23.83
CA ARG A 351 -0.43 12.26 22.84
C ARG A 351 0.54 11.10 22.63
N ASP A 352 0.05 10.02 22.07
CA ASP A 352 0.83 8.88 21.60
C ASP A 352 2.10 9.37 20.88
N PRO A 353 3.28 8.88 21.24
CA PRO A 353 4.54 9.33 20.63
C PRO A 353 4.61 9.16 19.12
N ARG A 354 3.83 8.22 18.55
CA ARG A 354 3.74 8.03 17.09
C ARG A 354 3.10 9.22 16.39
N LEU A 355 2.30 10.05 17.07
CA LEU A 355 1.72 11.24 16.45
C LEU A 355 2.80 12.20 15.94
N LYS A 356 3.79 12.53 16.77
CA LYS A 356 4.91 13.40 16.37
C LYS A 356 5.89 12.72 15.40
N GLN A 357 5.89 11.40 15.35
CA GLN A 357 6.69 10.64 14.39
C GLN A 357 5.99 10.49 13.03
N SER A 358 4.67 10.68 12.99
CA SER A 358 3.86 10.61 11.76
C SER A 358 3.51 11.96 11.17
N PHE A 359 3.49 13.03 11.99
CA PHE A 359 3.09 14.38 11.57
C PHE A 359 4.11 15.43 11.97
N VAL A 360 4.18 16.49 11.16
CA VAL A 360 4.92 17.69 11.49
C VAL A 360 4.18 18.42 12.63
N TYR A 361 4.89 18.83 13.65
CA TYR A 361 4.36 19.41 14.88
C TYR A 361 5.07 20.73 15.23
N PRO A 362 4.43 21.61 15.96
CA PRO A 362 5.07 22.87 16.40
C PRO A 362 6.37 22.61 17.17
N GLY A 363 7.44 23.26 16.72
CA GLY A 363 8.79 23.04 17.24
C GLY A 363 9.65 22.05 16.41
N TYR A 364 9.08 21.42 15.38
CA TYR A 364 9.87 20.59 14.44
C TYR A 364 10.88 21.46 13.68
N ASP A 365 12.16 21.17 13.81
CA ASP A 365 13.29 22.03 13.38
C ASP A 365 13.82 21.70 11.96
N LYS A 366 13.30 20.66 11.31
CA LYS A 366 13.70 20.27 9.95
C LYS A 366 12.62 20.60 8.92
N TRP A 367 11.91 21.71 9.13
CA TRP A 367 10.88 22.18 8.22
C TRP A 367 11.47 23.01 7.08
N TYR A 368 11.18 22.68 5.84
CA TYR A 368 11.64 23.40 4.65
C TYR A 368 10.64 24.43 4.11
N GLY A 369 9.40 24.39 4.54
CA GLY A 369 8.40 25.39 4.19
C GLY A 369 8.70 26.74 4.85
N LYS A 370 8.17 27.82 4.29
CA LYS A 370 8.24 29.13 4.94
C LYS A 370 7.48 29.13 6.26
N VAL A 371 8.03 29.81 7.23
CA VAL A 371 7.41 30.00 8.53
C VAL A 371 6.39 31.14 8.41
N ASP A 372 5.14 30.91 8.75
CA ASP A 372 4.17 31.98 8.92
C ASP A 372 4.58 32.83 10.11
N GLY A 373 4.64 34.14 9.91
CA GLY A 373 5.18 35.20 10.73
C GLY A 373 4.90 35.28 12.23
N ARG A 374 4.58 34.18 12.90
CA ARG A 374 4.56 34.15 14.37
C ARG A 374 5.96 34.15 14.93
N GLY A 375 6.57 35.33 14.89
CA GLY A 375 7.77 35.71 15.63
C GLY A 375 8.96 34.77 15.49
N THR A 376 10.05 35.37 15.24
CA THR A 376 11.38 34.86 15.03
C THR A 376 11.59 34.27 13.65
N ALA A 377 11.60 35.17 12.80
CA ALA A 377 12.57 35.32 11.79
C ALA A 377 12.82 34.26 10.80
N ASN A 378 13.10 34.74 9.81
CA ASN A 378 13.80 34.17 8.68
C ASN A 378 13.01 33.02 8.09
N ALA A 379 11.81 33.38 7.63
CA ALA A 379 11.31 32.72 6.46
C ALA A 379 12.49 32.68 5.50
N ALA A 380 13.22 31.59 5.47
CA ALA A 380 14.29 31.46 4.54
C ALA A 380 13.67 31.62 3.17
N GLU A 381 14.09 32.62 2.44
CA GLU A 381 13.74 32.76 1.02
C GLU A 381 14.29 31.58 0.24
N ASP A 382 15.26 30.91 0.83
CA ASP A 382 15.93 29.73 0.33
C ASP A 382 15.24 28.46 0.83
N ALA A 383 14.53 27.78 -0.06
CA ALA A 383 13.89 26.49 0.20
C ALA A 383 14.89 25.36 0.59
N SER A 384 16.20 25.61 0.48
CA SER A 384 17.25 24.67 0.91
C SER A 384 17.55 24.74 2.42
N LYS A 385 17.05 25.78 3.12
CA LYS A 385 17.29 25.97 4.56
C LYS A 385 16.13 25.52 5.40
N THR A 386 16.43 24.80 6.48
CA THR A 386 15.44 24.37 7.45
C THR A 386 15.00 25.51 8.37
N ASN A 387 13.74 25.47 8.74
CA ASN A 387 13.09 26.36 9.68
C ASN A 387 12.48 25.55 10.83
N VAL A 388 12.05 26.24 11.88
CA VAL A 388 11.24 25.64 12.94
C VAL A 388 9.77 25.80 12.56
N PHE A 389 9.06 24.69 12.38
CA PHE A 389 7.62 24.72 12.12
C PHE A 389 6.84 25.28 13.31
N ARG A 390 5.85 26.15 13.07
CA ARG A 390 5.02 26.78 14.09
C ARG A 390 3.53 26.51 13.89
N SER A 391 3.01 26.76 12.70
CA SER A 391 1.60 26.62 12.39
C SER A 391 1.37 26.33 10.92
N PRO A 392 0.23 25.70 10.57
CA PRO A 392 -0.08 25.37 9.19
C PRO A 392 -0.41 26.62 8.37
N LYS A 393 -0.03 26.57 7.10
CA LYS A 393 -0.21 27.63 6.12
C LYS A 393 -1.32 27.29 5.14
N PHE A 394 -2.31 28.17 5.06
CA PHE A 394 -3.44 28.03 4.11
C PHE A 394 -3.38 29.05 2.96
N ASN A 395 -2.61 30.13 3.12
CA ASN A 395 -2.51 31.17 2.11
C ASN A 395 -1.62 30.73 0.95
N ASN A 396 -2.18 30.70 -0.25
CA ASN A 396 -1.43 30.44 -1.49
C ASN A 396 -0.84 31.74 -2.05
N ASP A 397 0.17 32.26 -1.38
CA ASP A 397 0.91 33.47 -1.76
C ASP A 397 2.13 33.17 -2.68
N GLY A 398 2.18 31.99 -3.28
CA GLY A 398 3.30 31.52 -4.10
C GLY A 398 4.55 31.09 -3.33
N LYS A 399 4.48 31.05 -1.98
CA LYS A 399 5.63 30.73 -1.12
C LYS A 399 5.65 29.30 -0.59
N GLY A 400 4.78 28.45 -1.10
CA GLY A 400 4.81 26.99 -0.88
C GLY A 400 4.30 26.48 0.46
N ALA A 401 4.35 25.16 0.61
CA ALA A 401 3.90 24.41 1.78
C ALA A 401 2.44 24.70 2.20
N VAL A 402 1.58 24.94 1.22
CA VAL A 402 0.15 25.21 1.46
C VAL A 402 -0.58 23.91 1.74
N THR A 403 -1.34 23.86 2.83
CA THR A 403 -2.19 22.73 3.21
C THR A 403 -3.67 23.05 3.05
N TYR A 404 -4.50 22.03 2.87
CA TYR A 404 -5.96 22.16 2.88
C TYR A 404 -6.61 21.68 4.17
N THR A 405 -5.91 20.88 4.99
CA THR A 405 -6.45 20.37 6.25
C THR A 405 -5.74 20.90 7.49
N GLY A 406 -4.51 21.40 7.32
CA GLY A 406 -3.66 21.86 8.40
C GLY A 406 -2.72 20.82 8.98
N TYR A 407 -2.76 19.58 8.52
CA TYR A 407 -1.91 18.50 9.00
C TYR A 407 -0.93 18.05 7.91
N TYR A 408 0.37 18.12 8.21
CA TYR A 408 1.44 17.71 7.31
C TYR A 408 1.98 16.35 7.72
N ILE A 409 2.09 15.44 6.76
CA ILE A 409 2.60 14.09 7.00
C ILE A 409 4.13 14.14 7.06
N ARG A 410 4.68 13.46 8.08
CA ARG A 410 6.13 13.31 8.29
C ARG A 410 6.60 11.89 8.01
N LYS A 411 5.78 10.88 8.26
CA LYS A 411 6.12 9.47 8.01
C LYS A 411 6.54 9.27 6.56
N TYR A 412 7.58 8.51 6.29
CA TYR A 412 8.26 8.35 5.00
C TYR A 412 8.94 9.61 4.43
N CYS A 413 8.86 10.74 5.11
CA CYS A 413 9.47 11.96 4.63
C CYS A 413 10.93 12.05 5.10
N GLU A 414 11.87 11.85 4.20
CA GLU A 414 13.28 12.11 4.45
C GLU A 414 13.56 13.62 4.39
N PRO A 415 13.87 14.28 5.51
CA PRO A 415 13.94 15.73 5.54
C PRO A 415 14.93 16.32 4.53
N SER A 416 16.09 15.70 4.34
CA SER A 416 17.12 16.16 3.41
C SER A 416 16.69 16.10 1.94
N LYS A 417 15.63 15.35 1.62
CA LYS A 417 15.11 15.16 0.25
C LYS A 417 13.94 16.08 -0.08
N VAL A 418 13.30 16.71 0.91
CA VAL A 418 12.15 17.61 0.70
C VAL A 418 12.42 18.69 -0.36
N PRO A 419 13.57 19.40 -0.38
CA PRO A 419 13.84 20.41 -1.41
C PRO A 419 14.19 19.82 -2.77
N LEU A 420 14.46 18.52 -2.86
CA LEU A 420 15.01 17.87 -4.05
C LEU A 420 13.90 17.11 -4.81
N TYR A 421 13.92 17.20 -6.13
CA TYR A 421 12.92 16.54 -6.98
C TYR A 421 13.41 15.17 -7.45
N ASN A 422 12.60 14.10 -7.25
CA ASN A 422 12.92 12.72 -7.63
C ASN A 422 14.29 12.24 -7.12
N GLN A 423 14.58 12.49 -5.82
CA GLN A 423 15.83 12.08 -5.21
C GLN A 423 15.65 11.24 -3.95
N ASP A 424 14.41 10.91 -3.59
CA ASP A 424 14.16 9.96 -2.52
C ASP A 424 14.64 8.57 -2.92
N ASP A 425 15.34 7.91 -2.02
CA ASP A 425 15.81 6.54 -2.17
C ASP A 425 15.64 5.72 -0.88
N ASN A 426 14.84 6.21 0.07
CA ASN A 426 14.37 5.40 1.18
C ASN A 426 13.38 4.35 0.69
N ASP A 427 13.48 3.15 1.25
CA ASP A 427 12.63 2.03 0.83
C ASP A 427 11.17 2.27 1.22
N ILE A 428 10.26 1.76 0.39
CA ILE A 428 8.84 1.65 0.74
C ILE A 428 8.60 0.24 1.27
N ILE A 429 8.32 0.14 2.56
CA ILE A 429 8.08 -1.15 3.21
C ILE A 429 6.69 -1.65 2.83
N PHE A 430 6.62 -2.80 2.17
CA PHE A 430 5.38 -3.39 1.68
C PHE A 430 4.73 -4.32 2.71
N ILE A 431 5.55 -5.11 3.43
CA ILE A 431 5.13 -5.96 4.54
C ILE A 431 6.18 -5.85 5.64
N ARG A 432 5.74 -5.68 6.89
CA ARG A 432 6.62 -5.65 8.05
C ARG A 432 6.06 -6.41 9.25
N TYR A 433 6.93 -6.70 10.19
CA TYR A 433 6.58 -7.50 11.36
C TYR A 433 5.48 -6.88 12.24
N GLY A 434 5.41 -5.54 12.31
CA GLY A 434 4.32 -4.85 13.01
C GLY A 434 2.93 -5.19 12.47
N GLU A 435 2.78 -5.40 11.15
CA GLU A 435 1.54 -5.87 10.56
C GLU A 435 1.20 -7.30 11.00
N VAL A 436 2.20 -8.19 11.04
CA VAL A 436 2.00 -9.59 11.48
C VAL A 436 1.43 -9.66 12.90
N LEU A 437 1.96 -8.82 13.81
CA LEU A 437 1.48 -8.74 15.19
C LEU A 437 0.02 -8.28 15.25
N LEU A 438 -0.35 -7.29 14.45
CA LEU A 438 -1.73 -6.78 14.38
C LEU A 438 -2.69 -7.78 13.72
N ASN A 439 -2.24 -8.48 12.67
CA ASN A 439 -3.02 -9.54 12.03
C ASN A 439 -3.29 -10.69 13.00
N TYR A 440 -2.30 -11.07 13.81
CA TYR A 440 -2.45 -12.10 14.84
C TYR A 440 -3.45 -11.68 15.91
N ALA A 441 -3.32 -10.46 16.45
CA ALA A 441 -4.23 -9.95 17.48
C ALA A 441 -5.69 -9.93 16.98
N GLU A 442 -5.92 -9.49 15.74
CA GLU A 442 -7.27 -9.46 15.16
C GLU A 442 -7.81 -10.85 14.87
N ALA A 443 -6.99 -11.78 14.39
CA ALA A 443 -7.39 -13.18 14.20
C ALA A 443 -7.79 -13.83 15.54
N MET A 444 -7.00 -13.62 16.60
CA MET A 444 -7.30 -14.12 17.93
C MET A 444 -8.57 -13.51 18.52
N PHE A 445 -8.82 -12.21 18.28
CA PHE A 445 -10.07 -11.57 18.66
C PHE A 445 -11.29 -12.23 18.01
N ASN A 446 -11.25 -12.45 16.69
CA ASN A 446 -12.36 -13.05 15.97
C ASN A 446 -12.55 -14.55 16.26
N LEU A 447 -11.50 -15.23 16.75
CA LEU A 447 -11.56 -16.60 17.26
C LEU A 447 -12.01 -16.67 18.73
N ASN A 448 -12.39 -15.54 19.36
CA ASN A 448 -12.70 -15.43 20.80
C ASN A 448 -11.59 -15.98 21.70
N SER A 449 -10.34 -15.81 21.31
CA SER A 449 -9.16 -16.32 22.00
C SER A 449 -8.16 -15.20 22.37
N LEU A 450 -8.58 -13.92 22.24
CA LEU A 450 -7.76 -12.78 22.63
C LEU A 450 -7.82 -12.59 24.14
N ASP A 451 -6.68 -12.75 24.79
CA ASP A 451 -6.47 -12.48 26.21
C ASP A 451 -5.33 -11.47 26.42
N GLN A 452 -4.99 -11.18 27.69
CA GLN A 452 -3.91 -10.23 28.01
C GLN A 452 -2.55 -10.71 27.51
N ASP A 453 -2.29 -12.02 27.51
CA ASP A 453 -1.02 -12.59 27.02
C ASP A 453 -0.86 -12.36 25.51
N VAL A 454 -1.93 -12.51 24.72
CA VAL A 454 -1.94 -12.17 23.29
C VAL A 454 -1.70 -10.66 23.09
N ILE A 455 -2.36 -9.81 23.85
CA ILE A 455 -2.16 -8.35 23.81
C ILE A 455 -0.69 -8.00 24.11
N ASP A 456 -0.09 -8.63 25.12
CA ASP A 456 1.30 -8.37 25.54
C ASP A 456 2.32 -8.82 24.49
N LYS A 457 2.04 -9.90 23.78
CA LYS A 457 2.87 -10.42 22.69
C LYS A 457 2.72 -9.66 21.37
N THR A 458 1.69 -8.83 21.24
CA THR A 458 1.35 -8.12 19.99
C THR A 458 1.30 -6.61 20.18
N ILE A 459 0.16 -6.08 20.56
CA ILE A 459 -0.10 -4.64 20.67
C ILE A 459 0.86 -3.97 21.66
N ASN A 460 1.09 -4.59 22.81
CA ASN A 460 1.99 -4.01 23.79
C ASN A 460 3.46 -4.00 23.36
N LYS A 461 3.87 -4.89 22.45
CA LYS A 461 5.18 -4.79 21.80
C LYS A 461 5.31 -3.52 20.94
N LEU A 462 4.26 -3.18 20.18
CA LEU A 462 4.23 -1.97 19.37
C LEU A 462 4.23 -0.71 20.24
N ARG A 463 3.46 -0.71 21.34
CA ARG A 463 3.41 0.39 22.30
C ARG A 463 4.71 0.56 23.08
N ASP A 464 5.33 -0.53 23.52
CA ASP A 464 6.60 -0.52 24.25
C ASP A 464 7.71 0.11 23.39
N ARG A 465 7.76 -0.19 22.07
CA ARG A 465 8.74 0.41 21.13
C ARG A 465 8.75 1.94 21.20
N VAL A 466 7.58 2.56 21.35
CA VAL A 466 7.43 4.02 21.34
C VAL A 466 7.19 4.62 22.74
N GLY A 467 7.27 3.81 23.79
CA GLY A 467 7.04 4.27 25.16
C GLY A 467 5.58 4.67 25.44
N MET A 468 4.63 4.10 24.71
CA MET A 468 3.21 4.35 24.94
C MET A 468 2.67 3.45 26.05
N LYS A 469 1.68 3.95 26.81
CA LYS A 469 0.99 3.16 27.84
C LYS A 469 0.46 1.85 27.26
N LYS A 470 0.71 0.74 27.95
CA LYS A 470 0.21 -0.59 27.60
C LYS A 470 -1.30 -0.66 27.55
N MET A 471 -1.82 -1.47 26.65
CA MET A 471 -3.23 -1.85 26.61
C MET A 471 -3.48 -2.94 27.66
N ILE A 472 -4.31 -2.65 28.63
CA ILE A 472 -4.70 -3.59 29.69
C ILE A 472 -6.21 -3.82 29.59
N LEU A 473 -6.63 -5.07 29.39
CA LEU A 473 -8.04 -5.41 29.14
C LEU A 473 -8.98 -4.96 30.27
N THR A 474 -8.57 -5.11 31.52
CA THR A 474 -9.37 -4.64 32.67
C THR A 474 -9.48 -3.13 32.73
N GLU A 475 -8.46 -2.38 32.30
CA GLU A 475 -8.53 -0.92 32.19
C GLU A 475 -9.42 -0.47 31.03
N LEU A 476 -9.40 -1.16 29.88
CA LEU A 476 -10.35 -0.87 28.80
C LEU A 476 -11.79 -0.98 29.29
N GLN A 477 -12.10 -2.09 29.96
CA GLN A 477 -13.43 -2.33 30.51
C GLN A 477 -13.84 -1.28 31.55
N SER A 478 -12.97 -0.95 32.48
CA SER A 478 -13.26 0.05 33.54
C SER A 478 -13.44 1.47 32.98
N ASN A 479 -12.82 1.80 31.85
CA ASN A 479 -12.99 3.06 31.14
C ASN A 479 -14.16 3.04 30.12
N GLY A 480 -14.92 1.94 30.03
CA GLY A 480 -16.01 1.77 29.08
C GLY A 480 -15.54 1.90 27.63
N LEU A 481 -14.38 1.31 27.30
CA LEU A 481 -13.83 1.24 25.95
C LEU A 481 -14.19 -0.11 25.33
N ASP A 482 -14.60 -0.08 24.05
CA ASP A 482 -14.88 -1.27 23.29
C ASP A 482 -13.58 -1.86 22.71
N LEU A 483 -13.29 -3.12 23.03
CA LEU A 483 -12.05 -3.79 22.64
C LEU A 483 -11.86 -3.81 21.11
N LYS A 484 -12.94 -4.09 20.36
CA LYS A 484 -12.87 -4.10 18.90
C LYS A 484 -12.44 -2.75 18.34
N THR A 485 -13.05 -1.69 18.85
CA THR A 485 -12.72 -0.30 18.47
C THR A 485 -11.26 0.03 18.77
N GLU A 486 -10.76 -0.38 19.93
CA GLU A 486 -9.36 -0.10 20.30
C GLU A 486 -8.34 -0.94 19.50
N LEU A 487 -8.67 -2.18 19.11
CA LEU A 487 -7.86 -2.97 18.16
C LEU A 487 -7.80 -2.30 16.79
N GLN A 488 -8.94 -1.85 16.27
CA GLN A 488 -9.03 -1.14 15.00
C GLN A 488 -8.28 0.20 15.03
N ARG A 489 -8.34 0.91 16.15
CA ARG A 489 -7.59 2.14 16.40
C ARG A 489 -6.09 1.90 16.40
N GLU A 490 -5.61 0.90 17.12
CA GLU A 490 -4.19 0.55 17.17
C GLU A 490 -3.66 0.22 15.78
N ARG A 491 -4.43 -0.57 15.01
CA ARG A 491 -4.09 -0.91 13.64
C ARG A 491 -4.03 0.31 12.73
N ARG A 492 -4.99 1.22 12.83
CA ARG A 492 -5.02 2.48 12.08
C ARG A 492 -3.80 3.35 12.36
N VAL A 493 -3.47 3.53 13.65
CA VAL A 493 -2.32 4.36 14.09
C VAL A 493 -0.99 3.76 13.65
N GLU A 494 -0.82 2.46 13.88
CA GLU A 494 0.43 1.77 13.59
C GLU A 494 0.70 1.70 12.07
N LEU A 495 -0.31 1.40 11.27
CA LEU A 495 -0.17 1.17 9.82
C LEU A 495 -0.54 2.40 8.96
N PHE A 496 -0.61 3.59 9.56
CA PHE A 496 -0.83 4.84 8.81
C PHE A 496 0.19 5.00 7.67
N MET A 497 -0.25 5.38 6.47
CA MET A 497 0.56 5.51 5.26
C MET A 497 1.21 4.19 4.76
N GLU A 498 0.64 3.03 5.12
CA GLU A 498 1.13 1.72 4.63
C GLU A 498 0.09 0.97 3.78
N GLY A 499 -0.96 1.67 3.38
CA GLY A 499 -1.93 1.17 2.39
C GLY A 499 -2.94 0.17 2.92
N HIS A 500 -3.18 0.11 4.22
CA HIS A 500 -4.10 -0.86 4.83
C HIS A 500 -5.52 -0.33 5.06
N ARG A 501 -5.66 0.96 5.38
CA ARG A 501 -6.90 1.54 5.91
C ARG A 501 -8.13 1.29 5.03
N TRP A 502 -8.04 1.47 3.74
CA TRP A 502 -9.17 1.25 2.83
C TRP A 502 -9.65 -0.21 2.88
N TYR A 503 -8.73 -1.17 2.79
CA TYR A 503 -9.07 -2.59 2.87
C TYR A 503 -9.71 -2.97 4.20
N ASP A 504 -9.20 -2.41 5.30
CA ASP A 504 -9.74 -2.61 6.64
C ASP A 504 -11.18 -2.10 6.74
N LEU A 505 -11.47 -0.89 6.27
CA LEU A 505 -12.82 -0.32 6.27
C LEU A 505 -13.80 -1.14 5.42
N MET A 506 -13.36 -1.67 4.28
CA MET A 506 -14.18 -2.51 3.42
C MET A 506 -14.57 -3.82 4.12
N ARG A 507 -13.60 -4.54 4.70
CA ARG A 507 -13.87 -5.81 5.38
C ARG A 507 -14.61 -5.65 6.73
N TRP A 508 -14.39 -4.55 7.44
CA TRP A 508 -15.12 -4.22 8.67
C TRP A 508 -16.53 -3.68 8.43
N LYS A 509 -16.93 -3.45 7.18
CA LYS A 509 -18.19 -2.82 6.80
C LYS A 509 -18.37 -1.44 7.41
N GLN A 510 -17.30 -0.64 7.42
CA GLN A 510 -17.25 0.72 7.93
C GLN A 510 -17.06 1.77 6.81
N GLY A 511 -17.62 1.52 5.63
CA GLY A 511 -17.52 2.41 4.48
C GLY A 511 -18.05 3.83 4.73
N TYR A 512 -18.95 4.00 5.71
CA TYR A 512 -19.44 5.32 6.15
C TYR A 512 -18.33 6.25 6.67
N GLU A 513 -17.15 5.74 6.99
CA GLU A 513 -15.99 6.58 7.34
C GLU A 513 -15.27 7.15 6.09
N LEU A 514 -15.53 6.60 4.92
CA LEU A 514 -14.94 7.09 3.65
C LEU A 514 -15.74 8.21 3.00
N GLY A 515 -17.02 8.32 3.29
CA GLY A 515 -17.90 9.32 2.70
C GLY A 515 -19.28 9.29 3.35
N VAL A 516 -20.06 10.35 3.13
CA VAL A 516 -21.39 10.48 3.72
C VAL A 516 -22.32 9.41 3.13
N ASP A 517 -22.80 8.51 3.98
CA ASP A 517 -23.86 7.56 3.63
C ASP A 517 -25.20 8.05 4.21
N LYS A 518 -26.09 8.46 3.33
CA LYS A 518 -27.41 9.00 3.71
C LYS A 518 -28.34 7.97 4.35
N SER A 519 -28.03 6.68 4.25
CA SER A 519 -28.78 5.60 4.91
C SER A 519 -28.38 5.38 6.36
N GLU A 520 -27.25 5.97 6.78
CA GLU A 520 -26.67 5.82 8.12
C GLU A 520 -27.21 6.88 9.11
N THR A 521 -26.93 6.67 10.40
CA THR A 521 -27.27 7.64 11.46
C THR A 521 -26.53 8.96 11.27
N PRO A 522 -27.06 10.10 11.81
CA PRO A 522 -26.38 11.39 11.72
C PRO A 522 -24.93 11.37 12.21
N GLU A 523 -24.64 10.64 13.30
CA GLU A 523 -23.27 10.52 13.83
C GLU A 523 -22.33 9.80 12.84
N ARG A 524 -22.82 8.77 12.12
CA ARG A 524 -22.04 8.07 11.11
C ARG A 524 -21.90 8.89 9.84
N GLN A 525 -22.93 9.64 9.45
CA GLN A 525 -22.83 10.59 8.32
C GLN A 525 -21.76 11.65 8.59
N GLU A 526 -21.65 12.15 9.84
CA GLU A 526 -20.63 13.11 10.22
C GLU A 526 -19.21 12.54 10.09
N LYS A 527 -19.01 11.25 10.34
CA LYS A 527 -17.71 10.58 10.15
C LYS A 527 -17.25 10.55 8.70
N GLY A 528 -18.16 10.54 7.74
CA GLY A 528 -17.86 10.61 6.31
C GLY A 528 -17.37 11.98 5.83
N LEU A 529 -17.45 13.02 6.66
CA LEU A 529 -16.94 14.35 6.34
C LEU A 529 -15.42 14.42 6.54
N MET A 530 -14.70 14.88 5.53
CA MET A 530 -13.25 15.06 5.63
C MET A 530 -12.92 16.40 6.27
N LYS A 531 -12.49 16.35 7.52
CA LYS A 531 -12.23 17.56 8.33
C LYS A 531 -10.73 17.83 8.49
N GLY A 532 -10.43 19.12 8.66
CA GLY A 532 -9.11 19.63 9.00
C GLY A 532 -9.06 20.24 10.40
N ILE A 533 -8.12 21.16 10.62
CA ILE A 533 -7.93 21.86 11.89
C ILE A 533 -9.13 22.77 12.20
N ARG A 534 -9.23 23.17 13.46
CA ARG A 534 -10.16 24.22 13.90
C ARG A 534 -9.72 25.59 13.36
N LYS A 535 -10.66 26.45 13.04
CA LYS A 535 -10.42 27.78 12.45
C LYS A 535 -9.41 28.63 13.22
N ASP A 536 -9.49 28.62 14.54
CA ASP A 536 -8.62 29.39 15.44
C ASP A 536 -7.21 28.78 15.61
N TYR A 537 -6.94 27.60 15.03
CA TYR A 537 -5.60 27.02 14.97
C TYR A 537 -4.77 27.55 13.82
N ALA A 538 -5.41 28.11 12.79
CA ALA A 538 -4.69 28.75 11.70
C ALA A 538 -3.95 29.99 12.17
N TYR A 539 -2.78 30.22 11.60
CA TYR A 539 -1.99 31.42 11.85
C TYR A 539 -2.77 32.69 11.54
N ASP A 540 -3.36 32.75 10.35
CA ASP A 540 -4.19 33.84 9.90
C ASP A 540 -5.59 33.33 9.54
N PRO A 541 -6.57 33.41 10.46
CA PRO A 541 -7.93 32.99 10.17
C PRO A 541 -8.63 33.79 9.06
N ALA A 542 -8.10 34.94 8.68
CA ALA A 542 -8.64 35.75 7.58
C ALA A 542 -8.42 35.13 6.19
N VAL A 543 -7.57 34.10 6.07
CA VAL A 543 -7.42 33.33 4.82
C VAL A 543 -8.69 32.55 4.47
N PHE A 544 -9.55 32.26 5.46
CA PHE A 544 -10.80 31.56 5.22
C PHE A 544 -11.88 32.55 4.73
N THR A 545 -12.41 32.24 3.56
CA THR A 545 -13.43 33.06 2.93
C THR A 545 -14.84 32.73 3.44
N ALA A 546 -15.83 33.50 3.02
CA ALA A 546 -17.25 33.24 3.34
C ALA A 546 -17.75 31.88 2.80
N THR A 547 -17.07 31.31 1.81
CA THR A 547 -17.40 30.00 1.22
C THR A 547 -16.70 28.84 1.91
N THR A 548 -15.77 29.10 2.84
CA THR A 548 -15.09 28.05 3.61
C THR A 548 -16.07 27.46 4.63
N LYS A 549 -16.25 26.14 4.59
CA LYS A 549 -17.18 25.42 5.47
C LYS A 549 -16.50 25.00 6.78
N PHE A 550 -17.23 25.17 7.85
CA PHE A 550 -16.84 24.69 9.19
C PHE A 550 -18.02 23.95 9.83
N ASP A 551 -17.68 22.97 10.68
CA ASP A 551 -18.70 22.35 11.53
C ASP A 551 -19.04 23.25 12.74
N ASP A 552 -20.03 22.82 13.55
CA ASP A 552 -20.52 23.58 14.71
C ASP A 552 -19.43 23.81 15.79
N LYS A 553 -18.36 23.01 15.79
CA LYS A 553 -17.20 23.14 16.68
C LYS A 553 -16.08 23.99 16.07
N GLY A 554 -16.28 24.50 14.86
CA GLY A 554 -15.31 25.33 14.14
C GLY A 554 -14.20 24.56 13.43
N PHE A 555 -14.33 23.24 13.21
CA PHE A 555 -13.39 22.47 12.40
C PHE A 555 -13.68 22.64 10.92
N LEU A 556 -12.61 22.84 10.16
CA LEU A 556 -12.66 22.98 8.70
C LEU A 556 -13.24 21.71 8.07
N ILE A 557 -14.25 21.84 7.21
CA ILE A 557 -14.76 20.78 6.36
C ILE A 557 -14.06 20.93 5.01
N PHE A 558 -13.06 20.09 4.77
CA PHE A 558 -12.27 20.13 3.56
C PHE A 558 -12.99 19.48 2.35
N ASP A 559 -13.68 18.38 2.59
CA ASP A 559 -14.44 17.67 1.56
C ASP A 559 -15.74 17.11 2.16
N ASP A 560 -16.86 17.64 1.71
CA ASP A 560 -18.21 17.18 2.03
C ASP A 560 -18.91 16.56 0.80
N SER A 561 -18.18 16.41 -0.30
CA SER A 561 -18.70 15.84 -1.55
C SER A 561 -18.58 14.32 -1.62
N ARG A 562 -17.79 13.72 -0.73
CA ARG A 562 -17.58 12.27 -0.71
C ARG A 562 -18.88 11.56 -0.34
N VAL A 563 -19.22 10.55 -1.12
CA VAL A 563 -20.43 9.73 -0.93
C VAL A 563 -20.03 8.28 -0.77
N PHE A 564 -20.60 7.62 0.20
CA PHE A 564 -20.57 6.18 0.31
C PHE A 564 -21.99 5.65 0.30
N SER A 565 -22.30 4.75 -0.59
CA SER A 565 -23.64 4.13 -0.70
C SER A 565 -23.50 2.63 -0.56
N SER A 566 -24.08 2.07 0.50
CA SER A 566 -24.14 0.63 0.70
C SER A 566 -25.31 0.04 -0.14
N PRO A 567 -25.16 -1.12 -0.81
CA PRO A 567 -23.95 -1.95 -0.92
C PRO A 567 -22.97 -1.51 -2.02
N LYS A 568 -23.32 -0.51 -2.83
CA LYS A 568 -22.64 -0.08 -4.06
C LYS A 568 -21.13 0.08 -3.91
N ASN A 569 -20.69 0.90 -2.95
CA ASN A 569 -19.30 1.31 -2.86
C ASN A 569 -18.38 0.33 -2.09
N TYR A 570 -18.90 -0.84 -1.65
CA TYR A 570 -18.05 -1.90 -1.10
C TYR A 570 -17.25 -2.64 -2.17
N LEU A 571 -17.68 -2.59 -3.43
CA LEU A 571 -16.95 -3.09 -4.59
C LEU A 571 -16.97 -2.03 -5.69
N PHE A 572 -15.90 -1.94 -6.47
CA PHE A 572 -15.89 -1.06 -7.62
C PHE A 572 -16.80 -1.61 -8.73
N SER A 573 -17.30 -0.70 -9.56
CA SER A 573 -17.92 -1.07 -10.81
C SER A 573 -16.97 -1.88 -11.68
N LEU A 574 -17.44 -2.97 -12.28
CA LEU A 574 -16.71 -3.54 -13.40
C LEU A 574 -16.61 -2.50 -14.52
N PRO A 575 -15.45 -2.37 -15.18
CA PRO A 575 -15.29 -1.37 -16.22
C PRO A 575 -16.26 -1.65 -17.39
N TYR A 576 -17.03 -0.65 -17.79
CA TYR A 576 -18.02 -0.75 -18.85
C TYR A 576 -17.45 -1.38 -20.14
N ARG A 577 -16.28 -0.91 -20.55
CA ARG A 577 -15.61 -1.41 -21.75
C ARG A 577 -15.29 -2.92 -21.68
N GLN A 578 -14.94 -3.43 -20.50
CA GLN A 578 -14.65 -4.85 -20.32
C GLN A 578 -15.94 -5.68 -20.41
N MET A 579 -17.06 -5.18 -19.87
CA MET A 579 -18.37 -5.84 -19.98
C MET A 579 -18.93 -5.83 -21.41
N GLU A 580 -18.55 -4.85 -22.22
CA GLU A 580 -18.90 -4.86 -23.65
C GLU A 580 -18.04 -5.86 -24.46
N LEU A 581 -16.76 -6.00 -24.11
CA LEU A 581 -15.88 -6.98 -24.72
C LEU A 581 -16.21 -8.42 -24.30
N ASN A 582 -16.59 -8.62 -23.04
CA ASN A 582 -17.02 -9.91 -22.50
C ASN A 582 -18.39 -9.76 -21.80
N PRO A 583 -19.51 -10.03 -22.50
CA PRO A 583 -20.85 -9.97 -21.91
C PRO A 583 -21.08 -10.92 -20.71
N ASN A 584 -20.30 -11.99 -20.58
CA ASN A 584 -20.39 -12.96 -19.47
C ASN A 584 -19.91 -12.37 -18.12
N LEU A 585 -19.32 -11.18 -18.12
CA LEU A 585 -19.03 -10.45 -16.89
C LEU A 585 -20.26 -9.87 -16.23
N LYS A 586 -21.38 -9.73 -16.95
CA LYS A 586 -22.65 -9.21 -16.43
C LYS A 586 -23.35 -10.24 -15.52
N PRO A 587 -24.14 -9.78 -14.51
CA PRO A 587 -24.41 -8.38 -14.15
C PRO A 587 -23.21 -7.68 -13.50
N ASN A 588 -23.23 -6.36 -13.42
CA ASN A 588 -22.24 -5.58 -12.68
C ASN A 588 -22.34 -5.86 -11.17
N ASN A 589 -21.42 -5.33 -10.38
CA ASN A 589 -21.47 -5.42 -8.93
C ASN A 589 -22.71 -4.69 -8.37
N PRO A 590 -23.24 -5.12 -7.20
CA PRO A 590 -24.49 -4.57 -6.65
C PRO A 590 -24.49 -3.05 -6.57
N GLY A 591 -25.54 -2.40 -7.09
CA GLY A 591 -25.73 -0.95 -7.12
C GLY A 591 -25.00 -0.22 -8.26
N TRP A 592 -24.39 -0.94 -9.20
CA TRP A 592 -23.74 -0.41 -10.40
C TRP A 592 -24.45 -0.77 -11.70
N GLU A 593 -25.72 -1.01 -11.63
CA GLU A 593 -26.58 -1.38 -12.76
C GLU A 593 -26.75 -0.27 -13.80
#